data_9dfd4889a37a59a0138d81a2db86b4c8
#
_entry.id   9dfd4889a37a59a0138d81a2db86b4c8
#
_cell.length_a   1.000
_cell.length_b   1.000
_cell.length_c   1.000
_cell.angle_alpha   90.00
_cell.angle_beta   90.00
_cell.angle_gamma   90.00
#
_symmetry.space_group_name_H-M   'P 1'
#
loop_
_entity.id
_entity.type
_entity.pdbx_description
1 polymer ?
#
loop_
_entity_poly.entity_id
_entity_poly.type
_entity_poly.pdbx_seq_one_letter_code
_entity_poly.pdbx_strand_id
1 'polypeptide(L)'
;RVLFRSSDSVFKTASKRLPWLIVLTFLGMITATILGSFEDTLSQVALLAAFIPIISGMSGNSGTQSLAVSVRNISTGEINEQSKFKIALREAGSGLLSGIVCAVILFLIIVVIFRQPLLALIVGGSLTCAMTVGTLVGSMIPLVMNKCKIDPAVASGPFITTINDIVSMLIYFGLATSFMSYLT
;
A
#
# COMPACT_ATOMS: atom_id res chain seq x y z
N ARG A 1 -18.03 4.76 -19.35
CA ARG A 1 -17.99 3.42 -18.73
C ARG A 1 -17.31 2.45 -19.68
N VAL A 2 -16.09 2.04 -19.38
CA VAL A 2 -15.42 0.97 -20.14
C VAL A 2 -16.01 -0.36 -19.66
N LEU A 3 -17.03 -0.84 -20.36
CA LEU A 3 -17.63 -2.14 -20.08
C LEU A 3 -16.77 -3.26 -20.69
N PHE A 4 -16.20 -4.10 -19.83
CA PHE A 4 -15.55 -5.35 -20.25
C PHE A 4 -16.65 -6.38 -20.52
N ARG A 5 -16.66 -6.95 -21.73
CA ARG A 5 -17.57 -8.05 -22.08
C ARG A 5 -16.75 -9.32 -22.28
N SER A 6 -17.25 -10.44 -21.79
CA SER A 6 -16.62 -11.76 -21.98
C SER A 6 -16.51 -12.16 -23.45
N SER A 7 -17.32 -11.56 -24.32
CA SER A 7 -17.33 -11.78 -25.78
C SER A 7 -16.36 -10.88 -26.55
N ASP A 8 -15.64 -9.94 -25.88
CA ASP A 8 -14.67 -9.09 -26.57
C ASP A 8 -13.45 -9.92 -27.04
N SER A 9 -12.93 -9.63 -28.23
CA SER A 9 -11.70 -10.25 -28.72
C SER A 9 -10.51 -9.86 -27.83
N VAL A 10 -9.48 -10.72 -27.81
CA VAL A 10 -8.25 -10.48 -27.03
C VAL A 10 -7.66 -9.10 -27.29
N PHE A 11 -7.57 -8.72 -28.57
CA PHE A 11 -7.03 -7.42 -28.99
C PHE A 11 -7.85 -6.25 -28.43
N LYS A 12 -9.19 -6.34 -28.51
CA LYS A 12 -10.09 -5.31 -28.01
C LYS A 12 -10.03 -5.19 -26.48
N THR A 13 -9.89 -6.32 -25.78
CA THR A 13 -9.72 -6.35 -24.33
C THR A 13 -8.39 -5.72 -23.92
N ALA A 14 -7.30 -6.05 -24.61
CA ALA A 14 -5.99 -5.47 -24.37
C ALA A 14 -6.00 -3.95 -24.61
N SER A 15 -6.56 -3.48 -25.72
CA SER A 15 -6.64 -2.05 -26.04
C SER A 15 -7.39 -1.22 -25.00
N LYS A 16 -8.40 -1.81 -24.33
CA LYS A 16 -9.13 -1.14 -23.25
C LYS A 16 -8.32 -1.04 -21.96
N ARG A 17 -7.38 -1.97 -21.70
CA ARG A 17 -6.55 -2.03 -20.49
C ARG A 17 -5.24 -1.28 -20.63
N LEU A 18 -4.65 -1.27 -21.82
CA LEU A 18 -3.32 -0.70 -22.09
C LEU A 18 -3.13 0.74 -21.60
N PRO A 19 -4.04 1.70 -21.82
CA PRO A 19 -3.84 3.07 -21.38
C PRO A 19 -3.61 3.16 -19.87
N TRP A 20 -4.37 2.39 -19.12
CA TRP A 20 -4.26 2.36 -17.66
C TRP A 20 -2.99 1.64 -17.19
N LEU A 21 -2.64 0.52 -17.82
CA LEU A 21 -1.41 -0.22 -17.52
C LEU A 21 -0.16 0.62 -17.83
N ILE A 22 -0.18 1.43 -18.88
CA ILE A 22 0.90 2.38 -19.20
C ILE A 22 1.08 3.40 -18.08
N VAL A 23 -0.01 4.00 -17.58
CA VAL A 23 0.06 4.92 -16.43
C VAL A 23 0.66 4.23 -15.20
N LEU A 24 0.22 3.01 -14.89
CA LEU A 24 0.76 2.22 -13.78
C LEU A 24 2.25 1.87 -13.98
N THR A 25 2.69 1.65 -15.21
CA THR A 25 4.11 1.43 -15.52
C THR A 25 4.96 2.66 -15.17
N PHE A 26 4.52 3.86 -15.52
CA PHE A 26 5.22 5.09 -15.14
C PHE A 26 5.24 5.30 -13.61
N LEU A 27 4.13 5.01 -12.92
CA LEU A 27 4.10 5.04 -11.46
C LEU A 27 5.05 3.99 -10.85
N GLY A 28 5.13 2.79 -11.44
CA GLY A 28 6.07 1.76 -11.03
C GLY A 28 7.54 2.17 -11.21
N MET A 29 7.86 3.01 -12.22
CA MET A 29 9.20 3.59 -12.37
C MET A 29 9.58 4.52 -11.22
N ILE A 30 8.62 5.22 -10.63
CA ILE A 30 8.86 6.02 -9.41
C ILE A 30 9.27 5.09 -8.27
N THR A 31 8.56 3.98 -8.08
CA THR A 31 8.91 2.96 -7.07
C THR A 31 10.33 2.42 -7.28
N ALA A 32 10.69 2.09 -8.53
CA ALA A 32 12.03 1.62 -8.87
C ALA A 32 13.12 2.67 -8.60
N THR A 33 12.85 3.94 -8.87
CA THR A 33 13.77 5.06 -8.59
C THR A 33 13.97 5.23 -7.08
N ILE A 34 12.90 5.13 -6.29
CA ILE A 34 12.98 5.19 -4.82
C ILE A 34 13.84 4.02 -4.31
N LEU A 35 13.60 2.80 -4.79
CA LEU A 35 14.40 1.64 -4.41
C LEU A 35 15.88 1.83 -4.72
N GLY A 36 16.21 2.36 -5.91
CA GLY A 36 17.57 2.68 -6.31
C GLY A 36 18.24 3.75 -5.42
N SER A 37 17.47 4.72 -4.90
CA SER A 37 18.03 5.73 -4.00
C SER A 37 18.44 5.19 -2.61
N PHE A 38 18.00 3.97 -2.26
CA PHE A 38 18.37 3.27 -1.02
C PHE A 38 19.33 2.09 -1.25
N GLU A 39 20.03 2.06 -2.41
CA GLU A 39 20.96 0.98 -2.76
C GLU A 39 22.08 0.83 -1.72
N ASP A 40 22.63 1.93 -1.19
CA ASP A 40 23.63 1.90 -0.13
C ASP A 40 23.12 1.22 1.15
N THR A 41 21.88 1.50 1.54
CA THR A 41 21.22 0.86 2.68
C THR A 41 21.04 -0.64 2.45
N LEU A 42 20.62 -1.02 1.26
CA LEU A 42 20.42 -2.42 0.88
C LEU A 42 21.75 -3.18 0.78
N SER A 43 22.82 -2.55 0.31
CA SER A 43 24.13 -3.20 0.20
C SER A 43 24.74 -3.50 1.56
N GLN A 44 24.49 -2.64 2.58
CA GLN A 44 24.98 -2.84 3.94
C GLN A 44 24.20 -3.96 4.67
N VAL A 45 22.89 -4.07 4.45
CA VAL A 45 22.06 -5.09 5.06
C VAL A 45 21.15 -5.72 3.98
N ALA A 46 21.70 -6.63 3.21
CA ALA A 46 21.00 -7.30 2.09
C ALA A 46 19.69 -7.99 2.52
N LEU A 47 19.60 -8.40 3.79
CA LEU A 47 18.40 -9.04 4.34
C LEU A 47 17.18 -8.11 4.34
N LEU A 48 17.37 -6.78 4.33
CA LEU A 48 16.25 -5.82 4.21
C LEU A 48 15.47 -6.04 2.90
N ALA A 49 16.13 -6.41 1.80
CA ALA A 49 15.46 -6.65 0.53
C ALA A 49 14.44 -7.79 0.60
N ALA A 50 14.66 -8.80 1.43
CA ALA A 50 13.77 -9.95 1.57
C ALA A 50 12.38 -9.58 2.14
N PHE A 51 12.28 -8.47 2.88
CA PHE A 51 11.01 -8.05 3.51
C PHE A 51 10.22 -7.02 2.70
N ILE A 52 10.80 -6.48 1.61
CA ILE A 52 10.11 -5.54 0.72
C ILE A 52 8.76 -6.08 0.25
N PRO A 53 8.66 -7.32 -0.30
CA PRO A 53 7.40 -7.85 -0.81
C PRO A 53 6.34 -7.99 0.29
N ILE A 54 6.74 -8.30 1.52
CA ILE A 54 5.81 -8.46 2.65
C ILE A 54 5.24 -7.09 3.04
N ILE A 55 6.10 -6.09 3.24
CA ILE A 55 5.68 -4.76 3.71
C ILE A 55 4.82 -4.08 2.64
N SER A 56 5.27 -4.05 1.39
CA SER A 56 4.55 -3.47 0.27
C SER A 56 3.25 -4.22 -0.02
N GLY A 57 3.31 -5.55 -0.13
CA GLY A 57 2.13 -6.38 -0.41
C GLY A 57 1.05 -6.26 0.67
N MET A 58 1.41 -6.28 1.95
CA MET A 58 0.44 -6.14 3.04
C MET A 58 -0.17 -4.74 3.11
N SER A 59 0.62 -3.69 2.88
CA SER A 59 0.13 -2.32 2.75
C SER A 59 -0.87 -2.18 1.59
N GLY A 60 -0.52 -2.72 0.42
CA GLY A 60 -1.37 -2.73 -0.77
C GLY A 60 -2.68 -3.49 -0.56
N ASN A 61 -2.62 -4.68 0.05
CA ASN A 61 -3.80 -5.48 0.37
C ASN A 61 -4.72 -4.76 1.36
N SER A 62 -4.15 -4.17 2.40
CA SER A 62 -4.89 -3.39 3.40
C SER A 62 -5.58 -2.17 2.77
N GLY A 63 -4.86 -1.47 1.89
CA GLY A 63 -5.39 -0.33 1.14
C GLY A 63 -6.52 -0.70 0.18
N THR A 64 -6.43 -1.84 -0.51
CA THR A 64 -7.50 -2.31 -1.41
C THR A 64 -8.74 -2.77 -0.67
N GLN A 65 -8.61 -3.33 0.54
CA GLN A 65 -9.76 -3.64 1.41
C GLN A 65 -10.46 -2.35 1.83
N SER A 66 -9.71 -1.34 2.26
CA SER A 66 -10.23 -0.03 2.65
C SER A 66 -10.88 0.72 1.47
N LEU A 67 -10.29 0.62 0.27
CA LEU A 67 -10.89 1.11 -0.98
C LEU A 67 -12.28 0.51 -1.20
N ALA A 68 -12.41 -0.81 -1.09
CA ALA A 68 -13.68 -1.51 -1.33
C ALA A 68 -14.78 -1.03 -0.36
N VAL A 69 -14.44 -0.85 0.92
CA VAL A 69 -15.35 -0.30 1.93
C VAL A 69 -15.79 1.13 1.57
N SER A 70 -14.83 1.98 1.20
CA SER A 70 -15.11 3.39 0.88
C SER A 70 -15.95 3.54 -0.38
N VAL A 71 -15.66 2.79 -1.45
CA VAL A 71 -16.46 2.78 -2.68
C VAL A 71 -17.89 2.30 -2.41
N ARG A 72 -18.04 1.27 -1.58
CA ARG A 72 -19.36 0.78 -1.16
C ARG A 72 -20.15 1.88 -0.43
N ASN A 73 -19.55 2.53 0.57
CA ASN A 73 -20.20 3.59 1.35
C ASN A 73 -20.61 4.78 0.45
N ILE A 74 -19.81 5.10 -0.58
CA ILE A 74 -20.17 6.11 -1.58
C ILE A 74 -21.41 5.66 -2.38
N SER A 75 -21.44 4.40 -2.81
CA SER A 75 -22.50 3.88 -3.66
C SER A 75 -23.84 3.73 -2.93
N THR A 76 -23.84 3.49 -1.61
CA THR A 76 -25.02 3.40 -0.76
C THR A 76 -25.56 4.77 -0.30
N GLY A 77 -24.80 5.85 -0.57
CA GLY A 77 -25.21 7.20 -0.15
C GLY A 77 -25.08 7.47 1.34
N GLU A 78 -24.39 6.62 2.09
CA GLU A 78 -24.20 6.74 3.54
C GLU A 78 -23.19 7.82 3.94
N ILE A 79 -22.62 8.54 2.97
CA ILE A 79 -21.52 9.50 3.20
C ILE A 79 -22.04 10.93 3.29
N ASN A 80 -22.09 11.44 4.51
CA ASN A 80 -22.15 12.87 4.82
C ASN A 80 -20.74 13.43 5.04
N GLU A 81 -20.53 14.75 4.92
CA GLU A 81 -19.21 15.40 5.16
C GLU A 81 -18.60 15.04 6.52
N GLN A 82 -19.42 14.97 7.57
CA GLN A 82 -18.99 14.53 8.92
C GLN A 82 -18.63 13.04 8.99
N SER A 83 -19.19 12.22 8.10
CA SER A 83 -18.89 10.78 8.03
C SER A 83 -17.53 10.49 7.39
N LYS A 84 -17.03 11.35 6.49
CA LYS A 84 -15.76 11.14 5.79
C LYS A 84 -14.57 11.05 6.75
N PHE A 85 -14.49 11.98 7.71
CA PHE A 85 -13.43 11.97 8.72
C PHE A 85 -13.52 10.75 9.64
N LYS A 86 -14.73 10.38 10.04
CA LYS A 86 -14.97 9.17 10.86
C LYS A 86 -14.58 7.90 10.12
N ILE A 87 -14.88 7.82 8.83
CA ILE A 87 -14.48 6.67 7.99
C ILE A 87 -12.96 6.58 7.93
N ALA A 88 -12.26 7.69 7.61
CA ALA A 88 -10.80 7.72 7.56
C ALA A 88 -10.16 7.31 8.90
N LEU A 89 -10.66 7.82 10.02
CA LEU A 89 -10.15 7.50 11.35
C LEU A 89 -10.41 6.02 11.71
N ARG A 90 -11.58 5.48 11.37
CA ARG A 90 -11.92 4.07 11.56
C ARG A 90 -11.02 3.15 10.73
N GLU A 91 -10.80 3.49 9.47
CA GLU A 91 -9.92 2.73 8.58
C GLU A 91 -8.46 2.80 9.06
N ALA A 92 -7.98 3.97 9.51
CA ALA A 92 -6.65 4.09 10.12
C ALA A 92 -6.52 3.21 11.38
N GLY A 93 -7.52 3.21 12.25
CA GLY A 93 -7.56 2.37 13.44
C GLY A 93 -7.57 0.87 13.10
N SER A 94 -8.32 0.48 12.06
CA SER A 94 -8.33 -0.90 11.54
C SER A 94 -6.95 -1.29 10.98
N GLY A 95 -6.32 -0.40 10.20
CA GLY A 95 -4.98 -0.60 9.67
C GLY A 95 -3.91 -0.72 10.77
N LEU A 96 -4.01 0.13 11.80
CA LEU A 96 -3.11 0.09 12.96
C LEU A 96 -3.24 -1.23 13.72
N LEU A 97 -4.45 -1.64 14.04
CA LEU A 97 -4.68 -2.88 14.78
C LEU A 97 -4.22 -4.10 13.99
N SER A 98 -4.60 -4.18 12.71
CA SER A 98 -4.17 -5.27 11.84
C SER A 98 -2.66 -5.27 11.63
N GLY A 99 -2.06 -4.08 11.48
CA GLY A 99 -0.62 -3.89 11.36
C GLY A 99 0.14 -4.38 12.58
N ILE A 100 -0.32 -4.06 13.79
CA ILE A 100 0.30 -4.54 15.05
C ILE A 100 0.23 -6.07 15.13
N VAL A 101 -0.91 -6.67 14.84
CA VAL A 101 -1.05 -8.14 14.88
C VAL A 101 -0.10 -8.81 13.89
N CYS A 102 -0.06 -8.34 12.66
CA CYS A 102 0.85 -8.86 11.63
C CYS A 102 2.32 -8.62 12.00
N ALA A 103 2.64 -7.44 12.57
CA ALA A 103 3.99 -7.10 13.01
C ALA A 103 4.48 -8.02 14.13
N VAL A 104 3.63 -8.36 15.10
CA VAL A 104 3.97 -9.30 16.19
C VAL A 104 4.28 -10.68 15.61
N ILE A 105 3.45 -11.18 14.70
CA ILE A 105 3.67 -12.48 14.05
C ILE A 105 5.01 -12.45 13.28
N LEU A 106 5.23 -11.41 12.47
CA LEU A 106 6.43 -11.28 11.67
C LEU A 106 7.68 -11.09 12.55
N PHE A 107 7.57 -10.33 13.64
CA PHE A 107 8.63 -10.18 14.62
C PHE A 107 9.07 -11.54 15.19
N LEU A 108 8.13 -12.36 15.64
CA LEU A 108 8.44 -13.69 16.16
C LEU A 108 9.12 -14.57 15.11
N ILE A 109 8.63 -14.55 13.87
CA ILE A 109 9.22 -15.31 12.77
C ILE A 109 10.67 -14.86 12.51
N ILE A 110 10.91 -13.55 12.42
CA ILE A 110 12.26 -13.01 12.15
C ILE A 110 13.23 -13.34 13.30
N VAL A 111 12.80 -13.18 14.56
CA VAL A 111 13.63 -13.49 15.73
C VAL A 111 13.98 -14.98 15.76
N VAL A 112 13.05 -15.86 15.47
CA VAL A 112 13.29 -17.32 15.50
C VAL A 112 14.20 -17.77 14.35
N ILE A 113 13.96 -17.27 13.14
CA ILE A 113 14.69 -17.72 11.93
C ILE A 113 16.04 -17.02 11.80
N PHE A 114 16.06 -15.68 11.90
CA PHE A 114 17.24 -14.86 11.62
C PHE A 114 18.01 -14.42 12.86
N ARG A 115 17.43 -14.58 14.05
CA ARG A 115 18.02 -14.19 15.34
C ARG A 115 18.44 -12.71 15.42
N GLN A 116 17.73 -11.84 14.67
CA GLN A 116 17.99 -10.40 14.61
C GLN A 116 16.77 -9.62 15.15
N PRO A 117 16.71 -9.37 16.48
CA PRO A 117 15.56 -8.69 17.07
C PRO A 117 15.41 -7.23 16.62
N LEU A 118 16.49 -6.53 16.36
CA LEU A 118 16.44 -5.15 15.87
C LEU A 118 15.86 -5.07 14.45
N LEU A 119 16.30 -5.96 13.56
CA LEU A 119 15.69 -6.08 12.24
C LEU A 119 14.20 -6.39 12.33
N ALA A 120 13.81 -7.29 13.25
CA ALA A 120 12.41 -7.65 13.48
C ALA A 120 11.58 -6.44 13.94
N LEU A 121 12.13 -5.57 14.80
CA LEU A 121 11.48 -4.32 15.21
C LEU A 121 11.31 -3.34 14.06
N ILE A 122 12.34 -3.15 13.24
CA ILE A 122 12.29 -2.25 12.09
C ILE A 122 11.25 -2.72 11.06
N VAL A 123 11.30 -4.00 10.72
CA VAL A 123 10.36 -4.61 9.77
C VAL A 123 8.94 -4.56 10.29
N GLY A 124 8.71 -4.94 11.57
CA GLY A 124 7.39 -4.93 12.19
C GLY A 124 6.82 -3.51 12.36
N GLY A 125 7.65 -2.57 12.80
CA GLY A 125 7.27 -1.15 12.90
C GLY A 125 6.91 -0.55 11.53
N SER A 126 7.75 -0.83 10.52
CA SER A 126 7.49 -0.40 9.14
C SER A 126 6.18 -0.99 8.60
N LEU A 127 5.93 -2.28 8.84
CA LEU A 127 4.70 -2.94 8.44
C LEU A 127 3.47 -2.29 9.07
N THR A 128 3.52 -2.00 10.38
CA THR A 128 2.42 -1.35 11.10
C THR A 128 2.13 0.04 10.54
N CYS A 129 3.16 0.86 10.35
CA CYS A 129 3.02 2.19 9.76
C CYS A 129 2.50 2.11 8.31
N ALA A 130 3.08 1.23 7.49
CA ALA A 130 2.69 1.06 6.09
C ALA A 130 1.23 0.60 5.94
N MET A 131 0.77 -0.35 6.75
CA MET A 131 -0.63 -0.78 6.74
C MET A 131 -1.58 0.31 7.20
N THR A 132 -1.22 1.08 8.24
CA THR A 132 -2.04 2.20 8.73
C THR A 132 -2.19 3.28 7.66
N VAL A 133 -1.08 3.70 7.04
CA VAL A 133 -1.11 4.69 5.96
C VAL A 133 -1.80 4.12 4.72
N GLY A 134 -1.58 2.84 4.41
CA GLY A 134 -2.20 2.14 3.29
C GLY A 134 -3.73 2.14 3.37
N THR A 135 -4.30 1.86 4.54
CA THR A 135 -5.76 1.93 4.75
C THR A 135 -6.29 3.37 4.64
N LEU A 136 -5.56 4.34 5.18
CA LEU A 136 -5.91 5.76 5.02
C LEU A 136 -5.94 6.17 3.55
N VAL A 137 -4.90 5.87 2.78
CA VAL A 137 -4.80 6.16 1.36
C VAL A 137 -5.94 5.47 0.60
N GLY A 138 -6.16 4.19 0.88
CA GLY A 138 -7.23 3.39 0.27
C GLY A 138 -8.62 3.96 0.52
N SER A 139 -8.88 4.49 1.70
CA SER A 139 -10.18 5.10 2.03
C SER A 139 -10.33 6.53 1.51
N MET A 140 -9.28 7.33 1.59
CA MET A 140 -9.36 8.77 1.26
C MET A 140 -9.40 9.05 -0.25
N ILE A 141 -8.66 8.29 -1.06
CA ILE A 141 -8.61 8.51 -2.51
C ILE A 141 -10.01 8.48 -3.14
N PRO A 142 -10.85 7.44 -2.96
CA PRO A 142 -12.19 7.42 -3.54
C PRO A 142 -13.09 8.54 -2.99
N LEU A 143 -12.92 8.92 -1.72
CA LEU A 143 -13.68 10.03 -1.11
C LEU A 143 -13.33 11.38 -1.75
N VAL A 144 -12.04 11.62 -2.01
CA VAL A 144 -11.56 12.83 -2.70
C VAL A 144 -12.04 12.83 -4.15
N MET A 145 -11.94 11.70 -4.86
CA MET A 145 -12.41 11.58 -6.25
C MET A 145 -13.90 11.86 -6.35
N ASN A 146 -14.70 11.31 -5.44
CA ASN A 146 -16.14 11.58 -5.38
C ASN A 146 -16.45 13.09 -5.16
N LYS A 147 -15.68 13.75 -4.29
CA LYS A 147 -15.78 15.20 -4.08
C LYS A 147 -15.45 16.00 -5.34
N CYS A 148 -14.46 15.55 -6.10
CA CYS A 148 -14.07 16.13 -7.40
C CYS A 148 -15.00 15.77 -8.54
N LYS A 149 -16.12 15.04 -8.28
CA LYS A 149 -17.07 14.52 -9.29
C LYS A 149 -16.41 13.56 -10.30
N ILE A 150 -15.30 12.93 -9.92
CA ILE A 150 -14.64 11.87 -10.68
C ILE A 150 -15.24 10.54 -10.19
N ASP A 151 -15.50 9.62 -11.12
CA ASP A 151 -16.04 8.29 -10.77
C ASP A 151 -15.03 7.57 -9.83
N PRO A 152 -15.41 7.25 -8.57
CA PRO A 152 -14.53 6.55 -7.63
C PRO A 152 -14.05 5.17 -8.12
N ALA A 153 -14.76 4.56 -9.07
CA ALA A 153 -14.36 3.30 -9.67
C ALA A 153 -13.08 3.41 -10.53
N VAL A 154 -12.65 4.64 -10.86
CA VAL A 154 -11.34 4.90 -11.51
C VAL A 154 -10.20 4.64 -10.53
N ALA A 155 -10.40 4.84 -9.21
CA ALA A 155 -9.46 4.41 -8.17
C ALA A 155 -9.44 2.88 -8.11
N SER A 156 -8.81 2.26 -9.08
CA SER A 156 -8.71 0.79 -9.15
C SER A 156 -7.75 0.24 -8.09
N GLY A 157 -7.92 -1.04 -7.72
CA GLY A 157 -7.01 -1.72 -6.81
C GLY A 157 -5.53 -1.55 -7.20
N PRO A 158 -5.13 -1.77 -8.45
CA PRO A 158 -3.74 -1.58 -8.90
C PRO A 158 -3.20 -0.16 -8.71
N PHE A 159 -4.03 0.87 -8.83
CA PHE A 159 -3.61 2.25 -8.56
C PHE A 159 -3.31 2.47 -7.08
N ILE A 160 -4.20 1.98 -6.21
CA ILE A 160 -4.01 2.07 -4.76
C ILE A 160 -2.78 1.26 -4.32
N THR A 161 -2.57 0.05 -4.86
CA THR A 161 -1.38 -0.75 -4.52
C THR A 161 -0.11 -0.05 -4.94
N THR A 162 -0.04 0.54 -6.13
CA THR A 162 1.17 1.26 -6.59
C THR A 162 1.49 2.48 -5.71
N ILE A 163 0.47 3.25 -5.29
CA ILE A 163 0.69 4.36 -4.35
C ILE A 163 1.17 3.82 -2.99
N ASN A 164 0.57 2.75 -2.50
CA ASN A 164 0.97 2.13 -1.24
C ASN A 164 2.38 1.52 -1.31
N ASP A 165 2.81 1.01 -2.44
CA ASP A 165 4.19 0.53 -2.66
C ASP A 165 5.19 1.69 -2.47
N ILE A 166 4.92 2.84 -3.08
CA ILE A 166 5.75 4.04 -2.91
C ILE A 166 5.84 4.45 -1.43
N VAL A 167 4.69 4.59 -0.79
CA VAL A 167 4.61 5.04 0.61
C VAL A 167 5.25 4.04 1.56
N SER A 168 4.97 2.75 1.39
CA SER A 168 5.54 1.69 2.25
C SER A 168 7.05 1.58 2.11
N MET A 169 7.62 1.75 0.92
CA MET A 169 9.06 1.78 0.71
C MET A 169 9.72 2.98 1.37
N LEU A 170 9.13 4.18 1.24
CA LEU A 170 9.64 5.37 1.92
C LEU A 170 9.66 5.20 3.45
N ILE A 171 8.59 4.63 4.02
CA ILE A 171 8.51 4.34 5.46
C ILE A 171 9.57 3.31 5.85
N TYR A 172 9.64 2.20 5.12
CA TYR A 172 10.54 1.10 5.44
C TYR A 172 12.00 1.50 5.37
N PHE A 173 12.43 2.07 4.26
CA PHE A 173 13.84 2.49 4.10
C PHE A 173 14.17 3.71 4.94
N GLY A 174 13.22 4.61 5.17
CA GLY A 174 13.40 5.72 6.11
C GLY A 174 13.70 5.22 7.53
N LEU A 175 12.96 4.24 8.01
CA LEU A 175 13.23 3.61 9.31
C LEU A 175 14.53 2.80 9.28
N ALA A 176 14.74 1.95 8.27
CA ALA A 176 15.96 1.15 8.15
C ALA A 176 17.22 2.01 8.14
N THR A 177 17.24 3.09 7.36
CA THR A 177 18.36 4.04 7.30
C THR A 177 18.59 4.76 8.63
N SER A 178 17.50 5.15 9.31
CA SER A 178 17.58 5.82 10.62
C SER A 178 18.21 4.94 11.71
N PHE A 179 18.06 3.63 11.60
CA PHE A 179 18.63 2.67 12.54
C PHE A 179 19.83 1.89 11.99
N MET A 180 20.40 2.34 10.85
CA MET A 180 21.49 1.64 10.17
C MET A 180 22.69 1.40 11.08
N SER A 181 23.09 2.41 11.85
CA SER A 181 24.24 2.33 12.79
C SER A 181 24.10 1.27 13.90
N TYR A 182 22.91 0.74 14.08
CA TYR A 182 22.63 -0.33 15.05
C TYR A 182 22.43 -1.69 14.36
N LEU A 183 22.29 -1.71 13.03
CA LEU A 183 22.13 -2.92 12.22
C LEU A 183 23.46 -3.46 11.72
N THR A 184 24.45 -2.59 11.54
CA THR A 184 25.85 -2.89 11.15
C THR A 184 26.74 -2.93 12.37
#